data_bc5f624a2c28de1dd07e5abf7280849d
#
_entry.id   bc5f624a2c28de1dd07e5abf7280849d
#
_cell.length_a   1.000
_cell.length_b   1.000
_cell.length_c   1.000
_cell.angle_alpha   90.00
_cell.angle_beta   90.00
_cell.angle_gamma   90.00
#
_symmetry.space_group_name_H-M   'P 1'
#
loop_
_entity.id
_entity.type
_entity.pdbx_description
1 polymer ?
#
loop_
_entity_poly.entity_id
_entity_poly.type
_entity_poly.pdbx_seq_one_letter_code
_entity_poly.pdbx_strand_id
1 'polypeptide(L)'
;MLNRLLNPYRAFLSLPDVPRTLVITFLSRMPVGMLGFAMVMFLRESLGNFKLAGSVIGVYFVAMAVSSPIKGRIIDQIGPRLPLRVCGVLDPLCFALMIAAVWFALPITYILVCVTLMGLFTTPIATLTRAIWRHRFDSDDDRRMAFAVDSVLMEINFTMGPAVVGLVLAFSTPKAAILVAWVAATTSILIFMRNPALKYWKQEPPSERHLLGPLTEGRLILLFVILFALAMACGMLEVGYPAYTTSLGISAFAGVLLAVNSFGSALGGALFGASKLSISMEKQFAILLAIFGTLMCLHLAVDASQSRYLFALMAFIAGCAISPAFALQALLISRIAPAKYATEAFTWSGTFIVTGLGAGMAAGGALSEIYFVKAPFVAGSAVLIIAAALALLLTAKPDPNT
;
A
#
# COMPACT_ATOMS: atom_id res chain seq x y z
N MET A 1 0.82 -32.97 11.61
CA MET A 1 0.18 -31.66 11.76
C MET A 1 0.36 -30.77 10.51
N LEU A 2 1.59 -30.65 9.99
CA LEU A 2 1.90 -29.85 8.79
C LEU A 2 1.09 -30.26 7.54
N ASN A 3 0.95 -31.55 7.26
CA ASN A 3 0.18 -32.03 6.11
C ASN A 3 -1.32 -31.67 6.20
N ARG A 4 -1.93 -31.61 7.38
CA ARG A 4 -3.33 -31.17 7.54
C ARG A 4 -3.50 -29.69 7.25
N LEU A 5 -2.50 -28.87 7.53
CA LEU A 5 -2.52 -27.42 7.23
C LEU A 5 -2.27 -27.13 5.73
N LEU A 6 -1.45 -27.98 5.07
CA LEU A 6 -1.10 -27.80 3.66
C LEU A 6 -2.12 -28.40 2.68
N ASN A 7 -2.94 -29.36 3.11
CA ASN A 7 -3.93 -30.01 2.25
C ASN A 7 -4.94 -29.04 1.59
N PRO A 8 -5.53 -28.05 2.32
CA PRO A 8 -6.45 -27.10 1.71
C PRO A 8 -5.77 -26.24 0.62
N TYR A 9 -4.50 -25.83 0.86
CA TYR A 9 -3.73 -25.09 -0.15
C TYR A 9 -3.40 -25.93 -1.36
N ARG A 10 -3.06 -27.21 -1.18
CA ARG A 10 -2.80 -28.15 -2.30
C ARG A 10 -4.06 -28.37 -3.14
N ALA A 11 -5.21 -28.57 -2.49
CA ALA A 11 -6.49 -28.72 -3.17
C ALA A 11 -6.85 -27.44 -3.97
N PHE A 12 -6.67 -26.25 -3.38
CA PHE A 12 -6.91 -24.99 -4.05
C PHE A 12 -5.96 -24.78 -5.25
N LEU A 13 -4.66 -25.04 -5.08
CA LEU A 13 -3.66 -24.92 -6.13
C LEU A 13 -3.79 -25.99 -7.23
N SER A 14 -4.51 -27.08 -6.99
CA SER A 14 -4.78 -28.11 -8.02
C SER A 14 -5.91 -27.74 -8.98
N LEU A 15 -6.67 -26.69 -8.70
CA LEU A 15 -7.70 -26.18 -9.60
C LEU A 15 -7.10 -25.65 -10.91
N PRO A 16 -7.67 -26.00 -12.09
CA PRO A 16 -6.97 -25.87 -13.38
C PRO A 16 -6.48 -24.49 -13.75
N ASP A 17 -7.16 -23.43 -13.31
CA ASP A 17 -6.86 -22.03 -13.67
C ASP A 17 -6.23 -21.22 -12.55
N VAL A 18 -6.23 -21.74 -11.32
CA VAL A 18 -5.77 -21.03 -10.12
C VAL A 18 -4.26 -20.75 -10.14
N PRO A 19 -3.36 -21.72 -10.37
CA PRO A 19 -1.92 -21.43 -10.38
C PRO A 19 -1.54 -20.38 -11.41
N ARG A 20 -2.10 -20.47 -12.61
CA ARG A 20 -1.86 -19.50 -13.68
C ARG A 20 -2.34 -18.11 -13.30
N THR A 21 -3.53 -18.01 -12.71
CA THR A 21 -4.09 -16.73 -12.24
C THR A 21 -3.24 -16.12 -11.13
N LEU A 22 -2.75 -16.92 -10.18
CA LEU A 22 -1.88 -16.46 -9.10
C LEU A 22 -0.54 -15.94 -9.62
N VAL A 23 0.10 -16.65 -10.56
CA VAL A 23 1.36 -16.20 -11.18
C VAL A 23 1.14 -14.88 -11.93
N ILE A 24 0.09 -14.79 -12.74
CA ILE A 24 -0.25 -13.54 -13.45
C ILE A 24 -0.51 -12.41 -12.47
N THR A 25 -1.30 -12.65 -11.42
CA THR A 25 -1.61 -11.66 -10.38
C THR A 25 -0.34 -11.19 -9.66
N PHE A 26 0.53 -12.13 -9.28
CA PHE A 26 1.80 -11.83 -8.63
C PHE A 26 2.68 -10.91 -9.51
N LEU A 27 2.93 -11.33 -10.76
CA LEU A 27 3.74 -10.55 -11.70
C LEU A 27 3.13 -9.19 -12.02
N SER A 28 1.79 -9.12 -12.12
CA SER A 28 1.08 -7.88 -12.42
C SER A 28 1.06 -6.88 -11.27
N ARG A 29 1.33 -7.30 -10.03
CA ARG A 29 1.38 -6.42 -8.86
C ARG A 29 2.79 -6.10 -8.38
N MET A 30 3.81 -6.73 -8.93
CA MET A 30 5.20 -6.51 -8.53
C MET A 30 5.63 -5.02 -8.62
N PRO A 31 5.19 -4.23 -9.62
CA PRO A 31 5.53 -2.80 -9.69
C PRO A 31 5.01 -1.98 -8.51
N VAL A 32 3.94 -2.41 -7.85
CA VAL A 32 3.37 -1.69 -6.69
C VAL A 32 4.39 -1.55 -5.57
N GLY A 33 5.15 -2.60 -5.28
CA GLY A 33 6.22 -2.55 -4.29
C GLY A 33 7.48 -1.81 -4.75
N MET A 34 7.70 -1.69 -6.07
CA MET A 34 8.89 -1.05 -6.64
C MET A 34 8.73 0.46 -6.76
N LEU A 35 7.52 0.92 -7.11
CA LEU A 35 7.26 2.26 -7.62
C LEU A 35 7.61 3.35 -6.61
N GLY A 36 7.15 3.23 -5.37
CA GLY A 36 7.37 4.22 -4.32
C GLY A 36 8.84 4.53 -4.13
N PHE A 37 9.65 3.50 -3.86
CA PHE A 37 11.08 3.65 -3.63
C PHE A 37 11.85 4.10 -4.87
N ALA A 38 11.56 3.56 -6.06
CA ALA A 38 12.20 3.96 -7.31
C ALA A 38 11.91 5.44 -7.63
N MET A 39 10.65 5.89 -7.47
CA MET A 39 10.28 7.29 -7.68
C MET A 39 10.97 8.23 -6.70
N VAL A 40 11.00 7.89 -5.41
CA VAL A 40 11.69 8.70 -4.38
C VAL A 40 13.14 8.94 -4.76
N MET A 41 13.87 7.87 -5.10
CA MET A 41 15.29 7.96 -5.42
C MET A 41 15.56 8.72 -6.73
N PHE A 42 14.77 8.45 -7.78
CA PHE A 42 14.89 9.11 -9.08
C PHE A 42 14.57 10.61 -9.00
N LEU A 43 13.45 10.97 -8.37
CA LEU A 43 13.05 12.36 -8.23
C LEU A 43 13.98 13.14 -7.32
N ARG A 44 14.47 12.52 -6.22
CA ARG A 44 15.45 13.16 -5.34
C ARG A 44 16.75 13.48 -6.07
N GLU A 45 17.29 12.52 -6.84
CA GLU A 45 18.51 12.75 -7.63
C GLU A 45 18.33 13.89 -8.62
N SER A 46 17.17 13.96 -9.27
CA SER A 46 16.92 14.90 -10.36
C SER A 46 16.43 16.28 -9.89
N LEU A 47 15.64 16.34 -8.81
CA LEU A 47 15.09 17.58 -8.24
C LEU A 47 15.94 18.14 -7.09
N GLY A 48 16.97 17.43 -6.65
CA GLY A 48 17.96 17.87 -5.69
C GLY A 48 17.60 17.62 -4.22
N ASN A 49 16.31 17.36 -3.88
CA ASN A 49 15.89 17.18 -2.50
C ASN A 49 14.70 16.23 -2.32
N PHE A 50 14.53 15.68 -1.11
CA PHE A 50 13.44 14.77 -0.77
C PHE A 50 12.10 15.50 -0.62
N LYS A 51 12.08 16.79 -0.31
CA LYS A 51 10.84 17.58 -0.20
C LYS A 51 10.09 17.62 -1.51
N LEU A 52 10.76 17.97 -2.61
CA LEU A 52 10.15 17.97 -3.93
C LEU A 52 9.78 16.55 -4.39
N ALA A 53 10.65 15.57 -4.18
CA ALA A 53 10.37 14.18 -4.52
C ALA A 53 9.11 13.67 -3.81
N GLY A 54 9.02 13.84 -2.49
CA GLY A 54 7.86 13.43 -1.70
C GLY A 54 6.58 14.16 -2.11
N SER A 55 6.66 15.48 -2.42
CA SER A 55 5.50 16.25 -2.87
C SER A 55 4.96 15.77 -4.21
N VAL A 56 5.83 15.47 -5.18
CA VAL A 56 5.45 14.92 -6.49
C VAL A 56 4.77 13.56 -6.32
N ILE A 57 5.31 12.69 -5.48
CA ILE A 57 4.73 11.38 -5.21
C ILE A 57 3.40 11.52 -4.45
N GLY A 58 3.30 12.47 -3.52
CA GLY A 58 2.05 12.80 -2.85
C GLY A 58 0.92 13.13 -3.83
N VAL A 59 1.22 13.96 -4.86
CA VAL A 59 0.26 14.27 -5.94
C VAL A 59 -0.17 13.02 -6.71
N TYR A 60 0.75 12.09 -7.01
CA TYR A 60 0.42 10.81 -7.61
C TYR A 60 -0.62 10.03 -6.80
N PHE A 61 -0.38 9.87 -5.50
CA PHE A 61 -1.28 9.11 -4.63
C PHE A 61 -2.65 9.78 -4.45
N VAL A 62 -2.70 11.11 -4.37
CA VAL A 62 -3.97 11.86 -4.32
C VAL A 62 -4.75 11.65 -5.61
N ALA A 63 -4.11 11.78 -6.78
CA ALA A 63 -4.75 11.55 -8.07
C ALA A 63 -5.27 10.11 -8.21
N MET A 64 -4.49 9.13 -7.76
CA MET A 64 -4.88 7.72 -7.72
C MET A 64 -6.09 7.49 -6.80
N ALA A 65 -6.10 8.09 -5.62
CA ALA A 65 -7.19 7.96 -4.66
C ALA A 65 -8.50 8.53 -5.20
N VAL A 66 -8.46 9.73 -5.79
CA VAL A 66 -9.64 10.38 -6.40
C VAL A 66 -10.18 9.58 -7.58
N SER A 67 -9.29 9.03 -8.42
CA SER A 67 -9.70 8.27 -9.62
C SER A 67 -10.21 6.86 -9.30
N SER A 68 -9.81 6.27 -8.20
CA SER A 68 -10.11 4.86 -7.87
C SER A 68 -11.62 4.56 -7.81
N PRO A 69 -12.48 5.30 -7.08
CA PRO A 69 -13.92 5.06 -7.06
C PRO A 69 -14.58 5.34 -8.43
N ILE A 70 -14.07 6.31 -9.19
CA ILE A 70 -14.59 6.63 -10.54
C ILE A 70 -14.30 5.46 -11.48
N LYS A 71 -13.06 4.94 -11.47
CA LYS A 71 -12.67 3.76 -12.27
C LYS A 71 -13.49 2.52 -11.89
N GLY A 72 -13.70 2.30 -10.61
CA GLY A 72 -14.53 1.21 -10.12
C GLY A 72 -15.95 1.27 -10.73
N ARG A 73 -16.59 2.43 -10.70
CA ARG A 73 -17.93 2.63 -11.30
C ARG A 73 -17.95 2.41 -12.81
N ILE A 74 -16.96 2.94 -13.51
CA ILE A 74 -16.86 2.76 -14.96
C ILE A 74 -16.74 1.26 -15.29
N ILE A 75 -15.92 0.52 -14.53
CA ILE A 75 -15.76 -0.93 -14.69
C ILE A 75 -17.09 -1.66 -14.41
N ASP A 76 -17.81 -1.27 -13.37
CA ASP A 76 -19.11 -1.88 -13.03
C ASP A 76 -20.15 -1.64 -14.12
N GLN A 77 -20.14 -0.49 -14.80
CA GLN A 77 -21.10 -0.12 -15.83
C GLN A 77 -20.81 -0.73 -17.20
N ILE A 78 -19.58 -0.65 -17.67
CA ILE A 78 -19.20 -1.00 -19.05
C ILE A 78 -18.26 -2.22 -19.13
N GLY A 79 -17.92 -2.82 -17.99
CA GLY A 79 -17.00 -3.95 -17.88
C GLY A 79 -15.53 -3.54 -17.85
N PRO A 80 -14.62 -4.50 -17.50
CA PRO A 80 -13.21 -4.21 -17.28
C PRO A 80 -12.41 -4.00 -18.57
N ARG A 81 -12.87 -4.51 -19.73
CA ARG A 81 -12.04 -4.57 -20.95
C ARG A 81 -11.64 -3.20 -21.48
N LEU A 82 -12.59 -2.25 -21.58
CA LEU A 82 -12.31 -0.92 -22.10
C LEU A 82 -11.47 -0.10 -21.10
N PRO A 83 -11.82 0.00 -19.80
CA PRO A 83 -10.99 0.68 -18.82
C PRO A 83 -9.57 0.12 -18.73
N LEU A 84 -9.40 -1.21 -18.79
CA LEU A 84 -8.07 -1.82 -18.80
C LEU A 84 -7.25 -1.43 -20.02
N ARG A 85 -7.87 -1.34 -21.23
CA ARG A 85 -7.14 -0.90 -22.43
C ARG A 85 -6.75 0.57 -22.35
N VAL A 86 -7.65 1.43 -21.91
CA VAL A 86 -7.38 2.86 -21.78
C VAL A 86 -6.29 3.11 -20.72
N CYS A 87 -6.47 2.60 -19.52
CA CYS A 87 -5.46 2.71 -18.46
C CYS A 87 -4.16 2.01 -18.87
N GLY A 88 -4.24 0.85 -19.54
CA GLY A 88 -3.08 0.07 -19.98
C GLY A 88 -2.21 0.74 -21.02
N VAL A 89 -2.73 1.75 -21.72
CA VAL A 89 -1.96 2.59 -22.65
C VAL A 89 -1.53 3.89 -21.97
N LEU A 90 -2.46 4.56 -21.30
CA LEU A 90 -2.20 5.89 -20.74
C LEU A 90 -1.31 5.89 -19.51
N ASP A 91 -1.41 4.89 -18.63
CA ASP A 91 -0.56 4.76 -17.44
C ASP A 91 0.92 4.63 -17.81
N PRO A 92 1.36 3.64 -18.64
CA PRO A 92 2.75 3.56 -19.09
C PRO A 92 3.23 4.79 -19.89
N LEU A 93 2.35 5.38 -20.69
CA LEU A 93 2.67 6.59 -21.46
C LEU A 93 2.93 7.78 -20.53
N CYS A 94 2.04 8.03 -19.57
CA CYS A 94 2.19 9.13 -18.61
C CYS A 94 3.43 8.92 -17.72
N PHE A 95 3.72 7.66 -17.36
CA PHE A 95 4.92 7.31 -16.63
C PHE A 95 6.19 7.60 -17.47
N ALA A 96 6.22 7.19 -18.74
CA ALA A 96 7.33 7.51 -19.66
C ALA A 96 7.49 9.03 -19.84
N LEU A 97 6.38 9.78 -19.99
CA LEU A 97 6.40 11.24 -20.09
C LEU A 97 6.93 11.91 -18.83
N MET A 98 6.58 11.38 -17.64
CA MET A 98 7.15 11.85 -16.36
C MET A 98 8.67 11.62 -16.33
N ILE A 99 9.14 10.44 -16.71
CA ILE A 99 10.58 10.14 -16.78
C ILE A 99 11.27 11.08 -17.76
N ALA A 100 10.68 11.31 -18.94
CA ALA A 100 11.22 12.22 -19.96
C ALA A 100 11.23 13.67 -19.45
N ALA A 101 10.16 14.14 -18.82
CA ALA A 101 10.09 15.49 -18.27
C ALA A 101 11.20 15.76 -17.24
N VAL A 102 11.46 14.79 -16.37
CA VAL A 102 12.56 14.85 -15.40
C VAL A 102 13.92 14.75 -16.10
N TRP A 103 14.09 13.88 -17.08
CA TRP A 103 15.35 13.67 -17.81
C TRP A 103 15.79 14.89 -18.59
N PHE A 104 14.82 15.59 -19.21
CA PHE A 104 15.08 16.84 -19.95
C PHE A 104 15.01 18.10 -19.08
N ALA A 105 14.98 17.93 -17.75
CA ALA A 105 14.91 19.03 -16.77
C ALA A 105 13.80 20.06 -17.07
N LEU A 106 12.63 19.57 -17.50
CA LEU A 106 11.47 20.43 -17.74
C LEU A 106 10.98 21.07 -16.43
N PRO A 107 10.27 22.21 -16.50
CA PRO A 107 9.68 22.85 -15.33
C PRO A 107 8.82 21.87 -14.51
N ILE A 108 8.86 22.01 -13.18
CA ILE A 108 8.14 21.15 -12.23
C ILE A 108 6.64 20.96 -12.58
N THR A 109 6.03 21.95 -13.19
CA THR A 109 4.63 21.91 -13.62
C THR A 109 4.36 20.75 -14.58
N TYR A 110 5.26 20.51 -15.56
CA TYR A 110 5.12 19.37 -16.49
C TYR A 110 5.22 18.03 -15.76
N ILE A 111 6.15 17.93 -14.80
CA ILE A 111 6.32 16.73 -13.96
C ILE A 111 5.04 16.48 -13.17
N LEU A 112 4.47 17.52 -12.54
CA LEU A 112 3.22 17.42 -11.77
C LEU A 112 2.03 17.02 -12.64
N VAL A 113 1.90 17.55 -13.86
CA VAL A 113 0.86 17.15 -14.79
C VAL A 113 1.01 15.67 -15.17
N CYS A 114 2.21 15.24 -15.56
CA CYS A 114 2.45 13.84 -15.93
C CYS A 114 2.15 12.88 -14.77
N VAL A 115 2.59 13.21 -13.55
CA VAL A 115 2.36 12.41 -12.35
C VAL A 115 0.87 12.37 -11.96
N THR A 116 0.17 13.49 -12.09
CA THR A 116 -1.29 13.54 -11.89
C THR A 116 -2.01 12.61 -12.88
N LEU A 117 -1.68 12.71 -14.17
CA LEU A 117 -2.26 11.84 -15.19
C LEU A 117 -1.91 10.37 -14.95
N MET A 118 -0.67 10.05 -14.55
CA MET A 118 -0.25 8.71 -14.17
C MET A 118 -1.11 8.18 -13.01
N GLY A 119 -1.35 8.97 -11.95
CA GLY A 119 -2.23 8.59 -10.85
C GLY A 119 -3.69 8.39 -11.30
N LEU A 120 -4.20 9.29 -12.15
CA LEU A 120 -5.56 9.17 -12.70
C LEU A 120 -5.74 7.91 -13.55
N PHE A 121 -4.74 7.50 -14.31
CA PHE A 121 -4.82 6.34 -15.21
C PHE A 121 -4.21 5.06 -14.62
N THR A 122 -3.73 5.06 -13.38
CA THR A 122 -3.24 3.84 -12.70
C THR A 122 -4.22 2.68 -12.87
N THR A 123 -3.73 1.54 -13.35
CA THR A 123 -4.57 0.39 -13.67
C THR A 123 -5.06 -0.29 -12.38
N PRO A 124 -6.39 -0.52 -12.18
CA PRO A 124 -6.94 -1.04 -10.93
C PRO A 124 -6.83 -2.57 -10.82
N ILE A 125 -5.61 -3.11 -10.95
CA ILE A 125 -5.33 -4.56 -10.96
C ILE A 125 -5.82 -5.24 -9.68
N ALA A 126 -5.57 -4.63 -8.51
CA ALA A 126 -5.95 -5.21 -7.23
C ALA A 126 -7.48 -5.37 -7.08
N THR A 127 -8.23 -4.34 -7.46
CA THR A 127 -9.70 -4.35 -7.42
C THR A 127 -10.27 -5.40 -8.35
N LEU A 128 -9.76 -5.46 -9.58
CA LEU A 128 -10.20 -6.45 -10.57
C LEU A 128 -9.85 -7.89 -10.16
N THR A 129 -8.68 -8.11 -9.58
CA THR A 129 -8.32 -9.45 -9.08
C THR A 129 -9.26 -9.91 -7.99
N ARG A 130 -9.61 -9.03 -7.04
CA ARG A 130 -10.58 -9.37 -5.98
C ARG A 130 -11.97 -9.66 -6.54
N ALA A 131 -12.43 -8.90 -7.54
CA ALA A 131 -13.69 -9.17 -8.23
C ALA A 131 -13.67 -10.53 -8.96
N ILE A 132 -12.55 -10.87 -9.62
CA ILE A 132 -12.35 -12.17 -10.26
C ILE A 132 -12.46 -13.30 -9.23
N TRP A 133 -11.76 -13.24 -8.11
CA TRP A 133 -11.82 -14.25 -7.06
C TRP A 133 -13.23 -14.42 -6.48
N ARG A 134 -13.94 -13.32 -6.27
CA ARG A 134 -15.32 -13.31 -5.76
C ARG A 134 -16.27 -14.06 -6.69
N HIS A 135 -16.14 -13.88 -8.00
CA HIS A 135 -17.03 -14.49 -8.98
C HIS A 135 -16.57 -15.85 -9.51
N ARG A 136 -15.31 -16.22 -9.27
CA ARG A 136 -14.74 -17.51 -9.69
C ARG A 136 -15.23 -18.66 -8.83
N PHE A 137 -15.46 -18.41 -7.55
CA PHE A 137 -15.83 -19.43 -6.58
C PHE A 137 -17.22 -19.16 -6.00
N ASP A 138 -18.03 -20.22 -5.98
CA ASP A 138 -19.36 -20.18 -5.36
C ASP A 138 -19.28 -20.49 -3.84
N SER A 139 -18.29 -21.30 -3.44
CA SER A 139 -18.03 -21.65 -2.04
C SER A 139 -17.34 -20.51 -1.28
N ASP A 140 -17.82 -20.21 -0.08
CA ASP A 140 -17.18 -19.22 0.81
C ASP A 140 -15.80 -19.65 1.29
N ASP A 141 -15.57 -20.95 1.43
CA ASP A 141 -14.27 -21.48 1.85
C ASP A 141 -13.21 -21.28 0.76
N ASP A 142 -13.54 -21.52 -0.51
CA ASP A 142 -12.65 -21.28 -1.64
C ASP A 142 -12.38 -19.78 -1.83
N ARG A 143 -13.40 -18.92 -1.64
CA ARG A 143 -13.22 -17.46 -1.65
C ARG A 143 -12.25 -17.00 -0.56
N ARG A 144 -12.43 -17.50 0.67
CA ARG A 144 -11.52 -17.20 1.79
C ARG A 144 -10.10 -17.63 1.48
N MET A 145 -9.92 -18.83 0.91
CA MET A 145 -8.60 -19.33 0.50
C MET A 145 -7.98 -18.44 -0.59
N ALA A 146 -8.76 -18.07 -1.62
CA ALA A 146 -8.29 -17.19 -2.68
C ALA A 146 -7.82 -15.82 -2.14
N PHE A 147 -8.60 -15.20 -1.25
CA PHE A 147 -8.22 -13.92 -0.63
C PHE A 147 -7.03 -14.05 0.32
N ALA A 148 -6.91 -15.17 1.04
CA ALA A 148 -5.76 -15.40 1.91
C ALA A 148 -4.46 -15.53 1.09
N VAL A 149 -4.48 -16.31 0.00
CA VAL A 149 -3.34 -16.45 -0.90
C VAL A 149 -3.02 -15.11 -1.60
N ASP A 150 -4.04 -14.36 -2.04
CA ASP A 150 -3.89 -13.04 -2.65
C ASP A 150 -3.18 -12.05 -1.70
N SER A 151 -3.53 -12.08 -0.41
CA SER A 151 -2.88 -11.25 0.60
C SER A 151 -1.41 -11.61 0.81
N VAL A 152 -1.09 -12.91 0.85
CA VAL A 152 0.31 -13.37 0.94
C VAL A 152 1.12 -12.91 -0.27
N LEU A 153 0.56 -12.98 -1.48
CA LEU A 153 1.23 -12.50 -2.69
C LEU A 153 1.50 -10.99 -2.64
N MET A 154 0.58 -10.20 -2.05
CA MET A 154 0.80 -8.77 -1.85
C MET A 154 1.98 -8.49 -0.90
N GLU A 155 2.06 -9.20 0.23
CA GLU A 155 3.17 -9.05 1.17
C GLU A 155 4.52 -9.43 0.53
N ILE A 156 4.54 -10.49 -0.29
CA ILE A 156 5.73 -10.87 -1.06
C ILE A 156 6.12 -9.74 -2.02
N ASN A 157 5.16 -9.11 -2.71
CA ASN A 157 5.44 -8.00 -3.62
C ASN A 157 5.99 -6.77 -2.90
N PHE A 158 5.45 -6.42 -1.72
CA PHE A 158 5.97 -5.33 -0.89
C PHE A 158 7.36 -5.63 -0.32
N THR A 159 7.72 -6.89 -0.13
CA THR A 159 9.06 -7.28 0.29
C THR A 159 10.05 -7.28 -0.89
N MET A 160 9.65 -7.90 -2.01
CA MET A 160 10.54 -8.06 -3.18
C MET A 160 10.72 -6.75 -3.96
N GLY A 161 9.69 -5.91 -4.04
CA GLY A 161 9.75 -4.68 -4.80
C GLY A 161 10.91 -3.75 -4.38
N PRO A 162 10.96 -3.31 -3.12
CA PRO A 162 12.08 -2.49 -2.64
C PRO A 162 13.43 -3.21 -2.69
N ALA A 163 13.46 -4.55 -2.50
CA ALA A 163 14.69 -5.33 -2.61
C ALA A 163 15.26 -5.29 -4.04
N VAL A 164 14.41 -5.44 -5.07
CA VAL A 164 14.82 -5.34 -6.48
C VAL A 164 15.32 -3.93 -6.80
N VAL A 165 14.62 -2.90 -6.37
CA VAL A 165 15.06 -1.50 -6.57
C VAL A 165 16.39 -1.23 -5.85
N GLY A 166 16.52 -1.69 -4.60
CA GLY A 166 17.76 -1.58 -3.83
C GLY A 166 18.94 -2.30 -4.50
N LEU A 167 18.69 -3.48 -5.07
CA LEU A 167 19.70 -4.22 -5.84
C LEU A 167 20.15 -3.42 -7.08
N VAL A 168 19.19 -2.84 -7.83
CA VAL A 168 19.52 -1.99 -8.98
C VAL A 168 20.35 -0.78 -8.54
N LEU A 169 19.98 -0.14 -7.43
CA LEU A 169 20.72 1.01 -6.89
C LEU A 169 22.12 0.65 -6.37
N ALA A 170 22.33 -0.61 -5.95
CA ALA A 170 23.65 -1.07 -5.50
C ALA A 170 24.66 -1.19 -6.65
N PHE A 171 24.19 -1.47 -7.87
CA PHE A 171 25.05 -1.71 -9.05
C PHE A 171 24.86 -0.68 -10.16
N SER A 172 23.92 0.25 -10.03
CA SER A 172 23.54 1.20 -11.06
C SER A 172 23.01 2.52 -10.45
N THR A 173 22.19 3.25 -11.20
CA THR A 173 21.71 4.58 -10.87
C THR A 173 20.21 4.61 -10.55
N PRO A 174 19.69 5.65 -9.89
CA PRO A 174 18.26 5.88 -9.75
C PRO A 174 17.52 5.96 -11.08
N LYS A 175 18.19 6.43 -12.16
CA LYS A 175 17.64 6.40 -13.52
C LYS A 175 17.40 5.00 -14.02
N ALA A 176 18.32 4.07 -13.78
CA ALA A 176 18.12 2.66 -14.11
C ALA A 176 16.99 2.04 -13.28
N ALA A 177 16.91 2.36 -11.99
CA ALA A 177 15.86 1.85 -11.10
C ALA A 177 14.45 2.28 -11.54
N ILE A 178 14.25 3.53 -11.93
CA ILE A 178 12.95 4.00 -12.42
C ILE A 178 12.58 3.39 -13.78
N LEU A 179 13.55 3.16 -14.67
CA LEU A 179 13.33 2.48 -15.94
C LEU A 179 12.93 1.01 -15.72
N VAL A 180 13.57 0.30 -14.78
CA VAL A 180 13.20 -1.06 -14.41
C VAL A 180 11.77 -1.08 -13.85
N ALA A 181 11.41 -0.13 -12.99
CA ALA A 181 10.05 -0.02 -12.46
C ALA A 181 9.03 0.30 -13.57
N TRP A 182 9.37 1.16 -14.53
CA TRP A 182 8.52 1.47 -15.68
C TRP A 182 8.30 0.26 -16.59
N VAL A 183 9.36 -0.48 -16.92
CA VAL A 183 9.28 -1.71 -17.73
C VAL A 183 8.42 -2.75 -16.97
N ALA A 184 8.66 -2.93 -15.67
CA ALA A 184 7.86 -3.83 -14.84
C ALA A 184 6.39 -3.43 -14.83
N ALA A 185 6.05 -2.14 -14.67
CA ALA A 185 4.68 -1.63 -14.71
C ALA A 185 4.01 -1.86 -16.06
N THR A 186 4.71 -1.56 -17.15
CA THR A 186 4.20 -1.76 -18.51
C THR A 186 3.94 -3.23 -18.81
N THR A 187 4.91 -4.10 -18.52
CA THR A 187 4.77 -5.54 -18.74
C THR A 187 3.71 -6.16 -17.85
N SER A 188 3.57 -5.70 -16.60
CA SER A 188 2.54 -6.16 -15.66
C SER A 188 1.14 -5.94 -16.20
N ILE A 189 0.87 -4.77 -16.77
CA ILE A 189 -0.43 -4.43 -17.37
C ILE A 189 -0.71 -5.35 -18.57
N LEU A 190 0.27 -5.52 -19.46
CA LEU A 190 0.14 -6.39 -20.63
C LEU A 190 -0.12 -7.86 -20.24
N ILE A 191 0.55 -8.34 -19.20
CA ILE A 191 0.34 -9.67 -18.64
C ILE A 191 -1.07 -9.79 -18.05
N PHE A 192 -1.52 -8.80 -17.28
CA PHE A 192 -2.84 -8.80 -16.66
C PHE A 192 -3.98 -8.75 -17.68
N MET A 193 -3.83 -7.96 -18.75
CA MET A 193 -4.82 -7.89 -19.84
C MET A 193 -5.04 -9.24 -20.54
N ARG A 194 -4.03 -10.13 -20.52
CA ARG A 194 -4.10 -11.50 -21.06
C ARG A 194 -4.54 -12.52 -20.03
N ASN A 195 -4.94 -12.11 -18.82
CA ASN A 195 -5.37 -13.03 -17.78
C ASN A 195 -6.68 -13.73 -18.19
N PRO A 196 -6.68 -15.08 -18.38
CA PRO A 196 -7.89 -15.81 -18.74
C PRO A 196 -8.97 -15.74 -17.67
N ALA A 197 -8.61 -15.45 -16.43
CA ALA A 197 -9.53 -15.30 -15.31
C ALA A 197 -10.43 -14.05 -15.44
N LEU A 198 -10.12 -13.09 -16.33
CA LEU A 198 -11.01 -11.96 -16.64
C LEU A 198 -12.39 -12.41 -17.17
N LYS A 199 -12.50 -13.65 -17.70
CA LYS A 199 -13.79 -14.25 -18.10
C LYS A 199 -14.76 -14.46 -16.94
N TYR A 200 -14.25 -14.59 -15.70
CA TYR A 200 -15.08 -14.78 -14.50
C TYR A 200 -15.67 -13.47 -13.97
N TRP A 201 -15.20 -12.32 -14.47
CA TRP A 201 -15.81 -11.05 -14.07
C TRP A 201 -17.27 -11.02 -14.57
N LYS A 202 -18.18 -10.68 -13.66
CA LYS A 202 -19.60 -10.52 -13.97
C LYS A 202 -20.04 -9.11 -13.59
N GLN A 203 -20.91 -8.54 -14.40
CA GLN A 203 -21.53 -7.26 -14.08
C GLN A 203 -22.53 -7.46 -12.94
N GLU A 204 -22.38 -6.69 -11.88
CA GLU A 204 -23.35 -6.69 -10.78
C GLU A 204 -24.50 -5.74 -11.12
N PRO A 205 -25.75 -6.09 -10.71
CA PRO A 205 -26.87 -5.18 -10.88
C PRO A 205 -26.60 -3.85 -10.17
N PRO A 206 -27.07 -2.70 -10.72
CA PRO A 206 -26.91 -1.42 -10.09
C PRO A 206 -27.52 -1.47 -8.67
N SER A 207 -26.72 -1.39 -7.65
CA SER A 207 -27.20 -1.20 -6.28
C SER A 207 -27.42 0.31 -6.03
N GLU A 208 -28.42 0.64 -5.23
CA GLU A 208 -28.56 2.02 -4.70
C GLU A 208 -27.32 2.31 -3.82
N ARG A 209 -26.29 2.90 -4.44
CA ARG A 209 -25.04 3.20 -3.76
C ARG A 209 -25.08 4.59 -3.17
N HIS A 210 -25.09 4.67 -1.86
CA HIS A 210 -24.95 5.92 -1.12
C HIS A 210 -23.46 6.20 -0.87
N LEU A 211 -22.77 6.79 -1.86
CA LEU A 211 -21.33 7.04 -1.79
C LEU A 211 -20.86 7.74 -0.53
N LEU A 212 -21.65 8.67 -0.03
CA LEU A 212 -21.34 9.43 1.18
C LEU A 212 -21.92 8.78 2.44
N GLY A 213 -22.68 7.68 2.31
CA GLY A 213 -23.30 7.00 3.44
C GLY A 213 -22.33 6.63 4.57
N PRO A 214 -21.17 6.02 4.29
CA PRO A 214 -20.18 5.73 5.32
C PRO A 214 -19.64 6.98 6.05
N LEU A 215 -19.64 8.13 5.40
CA LEU A 215 -19.18 9.40 5.98
C LEU A 215 -20.23 10.08 6.86
N THR A 216 -21.43 9.51 6.99
CA THR A 216 -22.42 9.98 7.97
C THR A 216 -22.28 9.29 9.33
N GLU A 217 -21.52 8.18 9.39
CA GLU A 217 -21.31 7.40 10.60
C GLU A 217 -20.05 7.85 11.34
N GLY A 218 -20.19 8.54 12.45
CA GLY A 218 -19.06 9.15 13.20
C GLY A 218 -17.97 8.15 13.58
N ARG A 219 -18.31 6.89 13.94
CA ARG A 219 -17.34 5.84 14.25
C ARG A 219 -16.54 5.39 13.03
N LEU A 220 -17.16 5.38 11.84
CA LEU A 220 -16.44 5.09 10.60
C LEU A 220 -15.51 6.23 10.22
N ILE A 221 -15.94 7.48 10.35
CA ILE A 221 -15.07 8.65 10.12
C ILE A 221 -13.85 8.58 11.04
N LEU A 222 -14.05 8.33 12.33
CA LEU A 222 -12.95 8.19 13.29
C LEU A 222 -12.00 7.08 12.86
N LEU A 223 -12.51 5.92 12.45
CA LEU A 223 -11.69 4.81 11.96
C LEU A 223 -10.92 5.20 10.68
N PHE A 224 -11.55 5.91 9.74
CA PHE A 224 -10.89 6.38 8.53
C PHE A 224 -9.78 7.40 8.81
N VAL A 225 -9.96 8.29 9.79
CA VAL A 225 -8.91 9.22 10.24
C VAL A 225 -7.72 8.46 10.85
N ILE A 226 -7.99 7.43 11.67
CA ILE A 226 -6.93 6.58 12.22
C ILE A 226 -6.19 5.83 11.10
N LEU A 227 -6.91 5.37 10.09
CA LEU A 227 -6.30 4.70 8.92
C LEU A 227 -5.43 5.64 8.10
N PHE A 228 -5.90 6.86 7.88
CA PHE A 228 -5.10 7.91 7.24
C PHE A 228 -3.80 8.13 8.02
N ALA A 229 -3.88 8.23 9.35
CA ALA A 229 -2.73 8.42 10.23
C ALA A 229 -1.75 7.23 10.18
N LEU A 230 -2.25 5.99 10.21
CA LEU A 230 -1.44 4.77 10.06
C LEU A 230 -0.72 4.75 8.70
N ALA A 231 -1.44 4.99 7.61
CA ALA A 231 -0.85 5.00 6.27
C ALA A 231 0.11 6.18 6.09
N MET A 232 -0.16 7.33 6.70
CA MET A 232 0.73 8.48 6.70
C MET A 232 2.06 8.15 7.39
N ALA A 233 2.05 7.44 8.50
CA ALA A 233 3.27 6.98 9.17
C ALA A 233 4.06 5.99 8.29
N CYS A 234 3.37 5.06 7.59
CA CYS A 234 4.02 4.19 6.61
C CYS A 234 4.66 4.99 5.47
N GLY A 235 3.97 6.01 4.93
CA GLY A 235 4.53 6.89 3.91
C GLY A 235 5.75 7.68 4.38
N MET A 236 5.78 8.10 5.65
CA MET A 236 6.95 8.73 6.26
C MET A 236 8.15 7.76 6.34
N LEU A 237 7.95 6.46 6.57
CA LEU A 237 9.01 5.46 6.52
C LEU A 237 9.54 5.25 5.09
N GLU A 238 8.65 5.22 4.09
CA GLU A 238 9.00 5.07 2.67
C GLU A 238 9.98 6.13 2.17
N VAL A 239 9.95 7.33 2.74
CA VAL A 239 10.88 8.42 2.44
C VAL A 239 11.98 8.53 3.52
N GLY A 240 11.67 8.27 4.76
CA GLY A 240 12.60 8.39 5.89
C GLY A 240 13.80 7.46 5.78
N TYR A 241 13.59 6.18 5.40
CA TYR A 241 14.71 5.25 5.17
C TYR A 241 15.60 5.69 4.00
N PRO A 242 15.09 6.01 2.80
CA PRO A 242 15.93 6.57 1.73
C PRO A 242 16.66 7.86 2.11
N ALA A 243 15.99 8.81 2.76
CA ALA A 243 16.59 10.05 3.18
C ALA A 243 17.77 9.82 4.15
N TYR A 244 17.54 9.02 5.18
CA TYR A 244 18.56 8.70 6.18
C TYR A 244 19.74 7.92 5.57
N THR A 245 19.50 6.87 4.80
CA THR A 245 20.59 6.08 4.21
C THR A 245 21.38 6.87 3.15
N THR A 246 20.71 7.77 2.44
CA THR A 246 21.37 8.66 1.47
C THR A 246 22.30 9.66 2.18
N SER A 247 21.91 10.21 3.34
CA SER A 247 22.75 11.10 4.12
C SER A 247 24.02 10.41 4.64
N LEU A 248 24.00 9.10 4.77
CA LEU A 248 25.14 8.26 5.16
C LEU A 248 25.96 7.75 3.95
N GLY A 249 25.59 8.09 2.71
CA GLY A 249 26.26 7.61 1.49
C GLY A 249 25.98 6.14 1.17
N ILE A 250 24.95 5.50 1.75
CA ILE A 250 24.59 4.10 1.59
C ILE A 250 23.14 3.92 1.08
N SER A 251 22.76 4.71 0.09
CA SER A 251 21.38 4.82 -0.41
C SER A 251 20.75 3.46 -0.81
N ALA A 252 21.53 2.51 -1.34
CA ALA A 252 21.06 1.17 -1.66
C ALA A 252 20.53 0.40 -0.43
N PHE A 253 21.05 0.70 0.77
CA PHE A 253 20.61 0.07 2.01
C PHE A 253 19.15 0.41 2.37
N ALA A 254 18.58 1.49 1.84
CA ALA A 254 17.16 1.79 1.97
C ALA A 254 16.28 0.65 1.44
N GLY A 255 16.66 0.04 0.32
CA GLY A 255 15.94 -1.12 -0.23
C GLY A 255 15.92 -2.31 0.74
N VAL A 256 17.04 -2.55 1.43
CA VAL A 256 17.11 -3.58 2.48
C VAL A 256 16.17 -3.25 3.64
N LEU A 257 16.19 -1.99 4.11
CA LEU A 257 15.34 -1.57 5.22
C LEU A 257 13.85 -1.70 4.90
N LEU A 258 13.42 -1.26 3.71
CA LEU A 258 12.06 -1.39 3.24
C LEU A 258 11.65 -2.86 3.07
N ALA A 259 12.52 -3.69 2.48
CA ALA A 259 12.27 -5.12 2.31
C ALA A 259 12.15 -5.86 3.66
N VAL A 260 13.05 -5.57 4.60
CA VAL A 260 13.06 -6.18 5.94
C VAL A 260 11.84 -5.71 6.75
N ASN A 261 11.45 -4.44 6.63
CA ASN A 261 10.23 -3.90 7.25
C ASN A 261 8.98 -4.61 6.72
N SER A 262 8.86 -4.77 5.39
CA SER A 262 7.75 -5.50 4.76
C SER A 262 7.75 -7.00 5.13
N PHE A 263 8.92 -7.62 5.23
CA PHE A 263 9.02 -9.01 5.71
C PHE A 263 8.57 -9.14 7.16
N GLY A 264 8.92 -8.17 8.02
CA GLY A 264 8.39 -8.07 9.38
C GLY A 264 6.86 -7.95 9.38
N SER A 265 6.29 -7.13 8.50
CA SER A 265 4.85 -6.96 8.33
C SER A 265 4.16 -8.29 7.98
N ALA A 266 4.69 -9.02 7.01
CA ALA A 266 4.18 -10.33 6.62
C ALA A 266 4.21 -11.33 7.78
N LEU A 267 5.33 -11.41 8.51
CA LEU A 267 5.47 -12.30 9.66
C LEU A 267 4.52 -11.90 10.80
N GLY A 268 4.43 -10.60 11.12
CA GLY A 268 3.51 -10.07 12.12
C GLY A 268 2.07 -10.40 11.81
N GLY A 269 1.64 -10.24 10.54
CA GLY A 269 0.32 -10.61 10.06
C GLY A 269 0.02 -12.10 10.20
N ALA A 270 0.98 -12.95 9.83
CA ALA A 270 0.84 -14.41 9.96
C ALA A 270 0.71 -14.85 11.42
N LEU A 271 1.53 -14.30 12.32
CA LEU A 271 1.47 -14.58 13.76
C LEU A 271 0.18 -14.07 14.38
N PHE A 272 -0.28 -12.89 13.99
CA PHE A 272 -1.54 -12.31 14.46
C PHE A 272 -2.73 -13.18 14.04
N GLY A 273 -2.79 -13.63 12.79
CA GLY A 273 -3.85 -14.50 12.28
C GLY A 273 -3.95 -15.85 13.01
N ALA A 274 -2.82 -16.35 13.55
CA ALA A 274 -2.78 -17.57 14.35
C ALA A 274 -3.10 -17.34 15.84
N SER A 275 -3.11 -16.09 16.31
CA SER A 275 -3.31 -15.74 17.72
C SER A 275 -4.78 -15.55 18.07
N LYS A 276 -5.18 -15.94 19.28
CA LYS A 276 -6.49 -15.62 19.85
C LYS A 276 -6.26 -14.76 21.10
N LEU A 277 -6.41 -13.45 20.93
CA LEU A 277 -6.26 -12.52 22.04
C LEU A 277 -7.63 -12.28 22.70
N SER A 278 -7.66 -12.29 24.03
CA SER A 278 -8.88 -12.10 24.83
C SER A 278 -9.32 -10.64 25.03
N ILE A 279 -8.56 -9.69 24.46
CA ILE A 279 -8.86 -8.26 24.54
C ILE A 279 -9.65 -7.78 23.30
N SER A 280 -10.45 -6.72 23.44
CA SER A 280 -11.27 -6.20 22.34
C SER A 280 -10.44 -5.76 21.13
N MET A 281 -11.01 -5.85 19.93
CA MET A 281 -10.33 -5.50 18.66
C MET A 281 -9.84 -4.04 18.66
N GLU A 282 -10.61 -3.14 19.23
CA GLU A 282 -10.29 -1.72 19.33
C GLU A 282 -9.04 -1.49 20.21
N LYS A 283 -8.96 -2.20 21.36
CA LYS A 283 -7.77 -2.16 22.22
C LYS A 283 -6.55 -2.80 21.56
N GLN A 284 -6.73 -3.92 20.86
CA GLN A 284 -5.64 -4.54 20.09
C GLN A 284 -5.11 -3.56 19.04
N PHE A 285 -6.02 -2.87 18.33
CA PHE A 285 -5.66 -1.87 17.32
C PHE A 285 -4.89 -0.70 17.93
N ALA A 286 -5.36 -0.13 19.05
CA ALA A 286 -4.66 0.92 19.77
C ALA A 286 -3.26 0.49 20.24
N ILE A 287 -3.11 -0.72 20.78
CA ILE A 287 -1.81 -1.26 21.23
C ILE A 287 -0.86 -1.41 20.06
N LEU A 288 -1.29 -1.95 18.91
CA LEU A 288 -0.44 -2.10 17.73
C LEU A 288 0.04 -0.76 17.17
N LEU A 289 -0.85 0.25 17.13
CA LEU A 289 -0.49 1.61 16.73
C LEU A 289 0.53 2.22 17.68
N ALA A 290 0.36 2.03 19.00
CA ALA A 290 1.29 2.51 20.02
C ALA A 290 2.65 1.81 19.92
N ILE A 291 2.68 0.49 19.73
CA ILE A 291 3.90 -0.29 19.51
C ILE A 291 4.63 0.23 18.26
N PHE A 292 3.92 0.37 17.14
CA PHE A 292 4.52 0.85 15.91
C PHE A 292 5.08 2.26 16.07
N GLY A 293 4.32 3.18 16.71
CA GLY A 293 4.79 4.54 17.00
C GLY A 293 6.04 4.55 17.90
N THR A 294 6.05 3.75 18.95
CA THR A 294 7.22 3.63 19.85
C THR A 294 8.45 3.10 19.10
N LEU A 295 8.27 2.08 18.26
CA LEU A 295 9.36 1.50 17.47
C LEU A 295 9.89 2.49 16.42
N MET A 296 9.00 3.31 15.82
CA MET A 296 9.44 4.42 14.95
C MET A 296 10.32 5.43 15.73
N CYS A 297 9.93 5.80 16.94
CA CYS A 297 10.72 6.69 17.78
C CYS A 297 12.09 6.09 18.12
N LEU A 298 12.17 4.79 18.39
CA LEU A 298 13.40 4.10 18.72
C LEU A 298 14.46 4.11 17.61
N HIS A 299 14.07 4.39 16.34
CA HIS A 299 15.04 4.63 15.26
C HIS A 299 15.96 5.84 15.51
N LEU A 300 15.56 6.74 16.42
CA LEU A 300 16.43 7.85 16.84
C LEU A 300 17.62 7.38 17.68
N ALA A 301 17.42 6.38 18.51
CA ALA A 301 18.43 5.86 19.42
C ALA A 301 19.46 4.94 18.72
N VAL A 302 19.16 4.49 17.51
CA VAL A 302 20.04 3.60 16.74
C VAL A 302 20.64 4.37 15.57
N ASP A 303 21.96 4.23 15.39
CA ASP A 303 22.65 4.81 14.24
C ASP A 303 23.15 3.68 13.31
N ALA A 304 22.68 3.74 12.04
CA ALA A 304 23.10 2.77 11.03
C ALA A 304 24.58 2.89 10.63
N SER A 305 25.24 4.01 10.93
CA SER A 305 26.67 4.17 10.76
C SER A 305 27.46 3.31 11.75
N GLN A 306 26.90 3.12 12.96
CA GLN A 306 27.48 2.27 13.99
C GLN A 306 27.10 0.81 13.84
N SER A 307 25.81 0.53 13.52
CA SER A 307 25.33 -0.84 13.29
C SER A 307 24.17 -0.90 12.31
N ARG A 308 24.46 -1.29 11.08
CA ARG A 308 23.45 -1.53 10.03
C ARG A 308 22.49 -2.67 10.41
N TYR A 309 23.02 -3.70 11.07
CA TYR A 309 22.22 -4.86 11.50
C TYR A 309 21.20 -4.48 12.56
N LEU A 310 21.60 -3.67 13.55
CA LEU A 310 20.68 -3.24 14.61
C LEU A 310 19.59 -2.32 14.03
N PHE A 311 19.94 -1.41 13.12
CA PHE A 311 18.97 -0.55 12.46
C PHE A 311 17.98 -1.35 11.59
N ALA A 312 18.47 -2.36 10.85
CA ALA A 312 17.62 -3.27 10.09
C ALA A 312 16.71 -4.14 10.99
N LEU A 313 17.22 -4.59 12.15
CA LEU A 313 16.41 -5.29 13.13
C LEU A 313 15.28 -4.40 13.68
N MET A 314 15.56 -3.13 13.96
CA MET A 314 14.53 -2.17 14.36
C MET A 314 13.47 -1.98 13.27
N ALA A 315 13.89 -1.86 12.01
CA ALA A 315 12.97 -1.79 10.87
C ALA A 315 12.09 -3.03 10.74
N PHE A 316 12.67 -4.23 10.94
CA PHE A 316 11.94 -5.49 10.94
C PHE A 316 10.89 -5.55 12.06
N ILE A 317 11.28 -5.22 13.30
CA ILE A 317 10.38 -5.29 14.47
C ILE A 317 9.25 -4.25 14.30
N ALA A 318 9.55 -3.04 13.81
CA ALA A 318 8.55 -2.02 13.52
C ALA A 318 7.55 -2.51 12.46
N GLY A 319 8.03 -3.20 11.44
CA GLY A 319 7.19 -3.83 10.42
C GLY A 319 6.16 -4.81 11.01
N CYS A 320 6.54 -5.60 12.02
CA CYS A 320 5.66 -6.63 12.59
C CYS A 320 4.32 -6.10 13.14
N ALA A 321 4.19 -4.80 13.38
CA ALA A 321 2.93 -4.20 13.82
C ALA A 321 2.02 -3.77 12.66
N ILE A 322 2.52 -3.64 11.42
CA ILE A 322 1.82 -3.01 10.30
C ILE A 322 0.66 -3.89 9.80
N SER A 323 0.95 -5.10 9.36
CA SER A 323 -0.07 -6.00 8.80
C SER A 323 -1.15 -6.39 9.81
N PRO A 324 -0.86 -6.67 11.10
CA PRO A 324 -1.88 -6.86 12.12
C PRO A 324 -2.80 -5.63 12.28
N ALA A 325 -2.26 -4.41 12.23
CA ALA A 325 -3.06 -3.20 12.32
C ALA A 325 -4.02 -3.06 11.12
N PHE A 326 -3.56 -3.33 9.88
CA PHE A 326 -4.43 -3.35 8.69
C PHE A 326 -5.46 -4.49 8.73
N ALA A 327 -5.14 -5.64 9.31
CA ALA A 327 -6.10 -6.73 9.49
C ALA A 327 -7.21 -6.35 10.48
N LEU A 328 -6.86 -5.77 11.63
CA LEU A 328 -7.83 -5.29 12.61
C LEU A 328 -8.72 -4.18 12.04
N GLN A 329 -8.17 -3.28 11.27
CA GLN A 329 -8.93 -2.26 10.56
C GLN A 329 -10.05 -2.87 9.70
N ALA A 330 -9.71 -3.88 8.90
CA ALA A 330 -10.71 -4.53 8.04
C ALA A 330 -11.82 -5.22 8.87
N LEU A 331 -11.44 -5.85 9.99
CA LEU A 331 -12.39 -6.45 10.93
C LEU A 331 -13.27 -5.37 11.60
N LEU A 332 -12.70 -4.23 12.02
CA LEU A 332 -13.45 -3.13 12.61
C LEU A 332 -14.42 -2.50 11.61
N ILE A 333 -14.03 -2.31 10.34
CA ILE A 333 -14.95 -1.84 9.30
C ILE A 333 -16.12 -2.81 9.15
N SER A 334 -15.86 -4.11 9.03
CA SER A 334 -16.92 -5.10 8.84
C SER A 334 -17.89 -5.17 10.02
N ARG A 335 -17.45 -4.78 11.23
CA ARG A 335 -18.26 -4.74 12.45
C ARG A 335 -19.02 -3.44 12.64
N ILE A 336 -18.41 -2.30 12.28
CA ILE A 336 -18.97 -0.96 12.53
C ILE A 336 -19.87 -0.51 11.37
N ALA A 337 -19.53 -0.89 10.13
CA ALA A 337 -20.27 -0.45 8.97
C ALA A 337 -21.67 -1.06 8.92
N PRO A 338 -22.73 -0.24 8.79
CA PRO A 338 -24.07 -0.75 8.51
C PRO A 338 -24.06 -1.60 7.23
N ALA A 339 -24.84 -2.69 7.20
CA ALA A 339 -24.88 -3.63 6.08
C ALA A 339 -25.11 -2.93 4.71
N LYS A 340 -25.95 -1.89 4.70
CA LYS A 340 -26.26 -1.08 3.51
C LYS A 340 -25.07 -0.29 2.95
N TYR A 341 -24.00 -0.06 3.75
CA TYR A 341 -22.83 0.74 3.36
C TYR A 341 -21.51 -0.04 3.45
N ALA A 342 -21.56 -1.35 3.67
CA ALA A 342 -20.34 -2.14 3.93
C ALA A 342 -19.32 -2.05 2.77
N THR A 343 -19.77 -2.15 1.53
CA THR A 343 -18.89 -2.08 0.34
C THR A 343 -18.26 -0.69 0.20
N GLU A 344 -19.07 0.37 0.37
CA GLU A 344 -18.62 1.75 0.31
C GLU A 344 -17.63 2.07 1.44
N ALA A 345 -17.84 1.51 2.64
CA ALA A 345 -16.92 1.69 3.77
C ALA A 345 -15.53 1.13 3.46
N PHE A 346 -15.43 -0.04 2.83
CA PHE A 346 -14.15 -0.58 2.36
C PHE A 346 -13.52 0.27 1.24
N THR A 347 -14.32 0.82 0.35
CA THR A 347 -13.83 1.73 -0.70
C THR A 347 -13.25 3.01 -0.10
N TRP A 348 -13.96 3.63 0.84
CA TRP A 348 -13.48 4.79 1.57
C TRP A 348 -12.22 4.50 2.37
N SER A 349 -12.15 3.35 3.04
CA SER A 349 -10.91 2.97 3.75
C SER A 349 -9.70 2.93 2.83
N GLY A 350 -9.86 2.35 1.63
CA GLY A 350 -8.80 2.36 0.61
C GLY A 350 -8.39 3.77 0.20
N THR A 351 -9.35 4.68 0.03
CA THR A 351 -9.08 6.09 -0.30
C THR A 351 -8.29 6.78 0.81
N PHE A 352 -8.67 6.60 2.09
CA PHE A 352 -7.95 7.19 3.22
C PHE A 352 -6.54 6.58 3.38
N ILE A 353 -6.37 5.29 3.14
CA ILE A 353 -5.04 4.64 3.16
C ILE A 353 -4.15 5.23 2.08
N VAL A 354 -4.62 5.30 0.84
CA VAL A 354 -3.82 5.80 -0.30
C VAL A 354 -3.46 7.27 -0.14
N THR A 355 -4.42 8.11 0.27
CA THR A 355 -4.16 9.53 0.53
C THR A 355 -3.25 9.75 1.72
N GLY A 356 -3.41 8.95 2.78
CA GLY A 356 -2.52 8.96 3.95
C GLY A 356 -1.09 8.62 3.58
N LEU A 357 -0.88 7.56 2.78
CA LEU A 357 0.44 7.16 2.29
C LEU A 357 1.11 8.31 1.51
N GLY A 358 0.40 8.91 0.55
CA GLY A 358 0.88 10.04 -0.23
C GLY A 358 1.20 11.27 0.63
N ALA A 359 0.32 11.62 1.57
CA ALA A 359 0.56 12.71 2.52
C ALA A 359 1.77 12.43 3.40
N GLY A 360 1.97 11.18 3.82
CA GLY A 360 3.13 10.75 4.59
C GLY A 360 4.43 10.87 3.82
N MET A 361 4.45 10.48 2.55
CA MET A 361 5.63 10.62 1.68
C MET A 361 5.99 12.11 1.45
N ALA A 362 4.98 12.95 1.21
CA ALA A 362 5.18 14.40 1.06
C ALA A 362 5.69 15.03 2.36
N ALA A 363 5.05 14.74 3.49
CA ALA A 363 5.47 15.25 4.79
C ALA A 363 6.85 14.71 5.20
N GLY A 364 7.11 13.42 4.99
CA GLY A 364 8.39 12.79 5.27
C GLY A 364 9.54 13.45 4.50
N GLY A 365 9.33 13.71 3.20
CA GLY A 365 10.30 14.43 2.38
C GLY A 365 10.54 15.85 2.86
N ALA A 366 9.47 16.58 3.21
CA ALA A 366 9.60 17.95 3.73
C ALA A 366 10.32 17.98 5.09
N LEU A 367 9.95 17.10 6.01
CA LEU A 367 10.51 17.05 7.35
C LEU A 367 12.00 16.69 7.35
N SER A 368 12.42 15.75 6.48
CA SER A 368 13.81 15.35 6.37
C SER A 368 14.73 16.46 5.87
N GLU A 369 14.21 17.41 5.08
CA GLU A 369 14.97 18.52 4.51
C GLU A 369 14.91 19.78 5.39
N ILE A 370 13.74 20.06 6.01
CA ILE A 370 13.54 21.31 6.78
C ILE A 370 14.14 21.23 8.18
N TYR A 371 14.06 20.07 8.81
CA TYR A 371 14.51 19.91 10.21
C TYR A 371 15.77 19.06 10.28
N PHE A 372 15.64 17.75 10.25
CA PHE A 372 16.76 16.80 10.26
C PHE A 372 16.33 15.45 9.66
N VAL A 373 17.28 14.70 9.18
CA VAL A 373 17.05 13.51 8.34
C VAL A 373 16.19 12.44 9.02
N LYS A 374 16.22 12.32 10.35
CA LYS A 374 15.39 11.39 11.12
C LYS A 374 14.04 12.00 11.57
N ALA A 375 13.71 13.25 11.21
CA ALA A 375 12.46 13.90 11.58
C ALA A 375 11.19 13.12 11.13
N PRO A 376 11.17 12.44 9.97
CA PRO A 376 10.02 11.60 9.60
C PRO A 376 9.68 10.50 10.61
N PHE A 377 10.68 9.92 11.28
CA PHE A 377 10.46 8.88 12.30
C PHE A 377 9.80 9.48 13.56
N VAL A 378 10.19 10.69 13.96
CA VAL A 378 9.57 11.42 15.09
C VAL A 378 8.12 11.77 14.78
N ALA A 379 7.89 12.38 13.62
CA ALA A 379 6.56 12.80 13.22
C ALA A 379 5.62 11.61 13.04
N GLY A 380 6.08 10.54 12.39
CA GLY A 380 5.31 9.31 12.24
C GLY A 380 4.99 8.66 13.58
N SER A 381 5.95 8.65 14.53
CA SER A 381 5.72 8.20 15.90
C SER A 381 4.60 9.02 16.57
N ALA A 382 4.68 10.35 16.53
CA ALA A 382 3.69 11.23 17.13
C ALA A 382 2.28 10.99 16.53
N VAL A 383 2.20 10.89 15.20
CA VAL A 383 0.94 10.59 14.48
C VAL A 383 0.36 9.25 14.92
N LEU A 384 1.17 8.21 15.06
CA LEU A 384 0.73 6.88 15.49
C LEU A 384 0.29 6.85 16.97
N ILE A 385 0.97 7.56 17.86
CA ILE A 385 0.58 7.64 19.27
C ILE A 385 -0.76 8.39 19.41
N ILE A 386 -0.95 9.47 18.65
CA ILE A 386 -2.24 10.17 18.59
C ILE A 386 -3.33 9.23 18.03
N ALA A 387 -3.04 8.52 16.94
CA ALA A 387 -3.95 7.55 16.36
C ALA A 387 -4.30 6.41 17.33
N ALA A 388 -3.34 5.95 18.14
CA ALA A 388 -3.57 4.95 19.19
C ALA A 388 -4.53 5.48 20.27
N ALA A 389 -4.36 6.73 20.71
CA ALA A 389 -5.27 7.37 21.64
C ALA A 389 -6.70 7.51 21.07
N LEU A 390 -6.80 7.93 19.80
CA LEU A 390 -8.07 8.00 19.09
C LEU A 390 -8.75 6.62 18.93
N ALA A 391 -7.97 5.56 18.71
CA ALA A 391 -8.50 4.21 18.59
C ALA A 391 -9.19 3.72 19.89
N LEU A 392 -8.78 4.20 21.05
CA LEU A 392 -9.45 3.91 22.31
C LEU A 392 -10.87 4.49 22.37
N LEU A 393 -11.14 5.59 21.65
CA LEU A 393 -12.49 6.16 21.58
C LEU A 393 -13.48 5.26 20.82
N LEU A 394 -12.98 4.35 19.97
CA LEU A 394 -13.81 3.34 19.30
C LEU A 394 -14.39 2.32 20.30
N THR A 395 -13.83 2.21 21.52
CA THR A 395 -14.32 1.29 22.56
C THR A 395 -15.56 1.81 23.26
N ALA A 396 -15.86 3.10 23.19
CA ALA A 396 -17.04 3.67 23.79
C ALA A 396 -18.31 3.05 23.16
N LYS A 397 -19.19 2.49 23.99
CA LYS A 397 -20.51 2.03 23.53
C LYS A 397 -21.26 3.22 22.93
N PRO A 398 -22.00 3.03 21.82
CA PRO A 398 -22.92 4.06 21.37
C PRO A 398 -23.86 4.41 22.53
N ASP A 399 -24.06 5.69 22.76
CA ASP A 399 -25.10 6.14 23.69
C ASP A 399 -26.45 5.63 23.15
N PRO A 400 -27.24 4.83 23.93
CA PRO A 400 -28.49 4.28 23.44
C PRO A 400 -29.51 5.34 23.07
N ASN A 401 -29.23 6.66 23.31
CA ASN A 401 -30.10 7.78 23.05
C ASN A 401 -29.70 8.68 21.86
N THR A 402 -28.69 8.29 21.03
CA THR A 402 -28.33 8.93 19.77
C THR A 402 -28.59 7.97 18.62
#